data_84eb13558d5e03c809ad8bdf1bb50e5c
#
_entry.id   84eb13558d5e03c809ad8bdf1bb50e5c
#
_cell.length_a   1.000
_cell.length_b   1.000
_cell.length_c   1.000
_cell.angle_alpha   90.00
_cell.angle_beta   90.00
_cell.angle_gamma   90.00
#
_symmetry.space_group_name_H-M   'P 1'
#
loop_
_entity.id
_entity.type
_entity.pdbx_description
1 polymer ?
#
loop_
_entity_poly.entity_id
_entity_poly.type
_entity_poly.pdbx_seq_one_letter_code
_entity_poly.pdbx_strand_id
1 'polypeptide(L)'
;VDTIKLVGDLLNELVELVGMQILRPAEIVAVPLNPSVTSGEDDGGVTGTVILTTSHASIHTWPLRGHVSFDLFSCKDFNVKKVVDFLTEKLGLTGGQIRSLPRNHAPDDQHRWSLIAEEKSSLRLVQGMAK
;
A
#
# COMPACT_ATOMS: atom_id res chain seq x y z
N VAL A 1 -5.50 20.56 -1.19
CA VAL A 1 -4.66 19.58 -0.48
C VAL A 1 -3.65 19.00 -1.44
N ASP A 2 -2.39 19.06 -1.07
CA ASP A 2 -1.32 18.49 -1.87
C ASP A 2 -1.28 16.99 -1.63
N THR A 3 -1.86 16.23 -2.56
CA THR A 3 -1.97 14.77 -2.46
C THR A 3 -0.61 14.10 -2.51
N ILE A 4 0.33 14.64 -3.27
CA ILE A 4 1.70 14.11 -3.34
C ILE A 4 2.36 14.20 -1.97
N LYS A 5 2.28 15.35 -1.33
CA LYS A 5 2.84 15.54 0.01
C LYS A 5 2.12 14.66 1.04
N LEU A 6 0.81 14.60 0.98
CA LEU A 6 0.02 13.78 1.90
C LEU A 6 0.43 12.31 1.84
N VAL A 7 0.52 11.76 0.63
CA VAL A 7 0.87 10.36 0.43
C VAL A 7 2.33 10.09 0.81
N GLY A 8 3.23 11.01 0.48
CA GLY A 8 4.63 10.89 0.88
C GLY A 8 4.81 10.87 2.39
N ASP A 9 4.17 11.78 3.09
CA ASP A 9 4.19 11.83 4.55
C ASP A 9 3.56 10.58 5.15
N LEU A 10 2.46 10.11 4.57
CA LEU A 10 1.78 8.91 5.02
C LEU A 10 2.70 7.68 4.93
N LEU A 11 3.40 7.50 3.81
CA LEU A 11 4.31 6.37 3.66
C LEU A 11 5.47 6.46 4.65
N ASN A 12 6.03 7.64 4.88
CA ASN A 12 7.11 7.82 5.84
C ASN A 12 6.64 7.49 7.27
N GLU A 13 5.49 7.99 7.66
CA GLU A 13 4.93 7.71 8.99
C GLU A 13 4.59 6.22 9.15
N LEU A 14 4.07 5.59 8.10
CA LEU A 14 3.77 4.16 8.11
C LEU A 14 5.03 3.33 8.37
N VAL A 15 6.13 3.67 7.70
CA VAL A 15 7.40 2.95 7.87
C VAL A 15 7.86 3.02 9.32
N GLU A 16 7.75 4.17 9.96
CA GLU A 16 8.07 4.30 11.39
C GLU A 16 7.11 3.47 12.25
N LEU A 17 5.82 3.50 11.94
CA LEU A 17 4.81 2.76 12.68
C LEU A 17 5.10 1.26 12.74
N VAL A 18 5.54 0.69 11.62
CA VAL A 18 5.84 -0.75 11.52
C VAL A 18 7.29 -1.09 11.88
N GLY A 19 8.10 -0.11 12.24
CA GLY A 19 9.47 -0.33 12.68
C GLY A 19 10.41 -0.79 11.59
N MET A 20 10.15 -0.37 10.36
CA MET A 20 10.99 -0.73 9.21
C MET A 20 11.92 0.42 8.82
N GLN A 21 12.92 0.11 8.01
CA GLN A 21 13.89 1.10 7.54
C GLN A 21 13.68 1.40 6.06
N ILE A 22 13.68 2.68 5.74
CA ILE A 22 13.62 3.15 4.36
C ILE A 22 14.99 2.90 3.71
N LEU A 23 14.99 2.17 2.61
CA LEU A 23 16.18 1.97 1.80
C LEU A 23 16.33 3.10 0.77
N ARG A 24 15.22 3.56 0.21
CA ARG A 24 15.18 4.73 -0.67
C ARG A 24 13.95 5.57 -0.31
N PRO A 25 14.05 6.90 -0.44
CA PRO A 25 12.89 7.77 -0.18
C PRO A 25 11.67 7.37 -1.01
N ALA A 26 10.50 7.59 -0.45
CA ALA A 26 9.25 7.32 -1.16
C ALA A 26 9.20 8.11 -2.46
N GLU A 27 8.77 7.45 -3.52
CA GLU A 27 8.54 8.08 -4.81
C GLU A 27 7.04 8.18 -5.06
N ILE A 28 6.56 9.39 -5.28
CA ILE A 28 5.15 9.66 -5.49
C ILE A 28 5.00 10.34 -6.84
N VAL A 29 4.19 9.76 -7.69
CA VAL A 29 3.97 10.26 -9.04
C VAL A 29 2.50 10.60 -9.22
N ALA A 30 2.23 11.80 -9.70
CA ALA A 30 0.87 12.19 -10.07
C ALA A 30 0.44 11.48 -11.34
N VAL A 31 -0.75 10.93 -11.33
CA VAL A 31 -1.35 10.30 -12.51
C VAL A 31 -2.12 11.37 -13.30
N PRO A 32 -1.76 11.67 -14.54
CA PRO A 32 -2.49 12.67 -15.29
C PRO A 32 -3.90 12.21 -15.66
N LEU A 33 -4.84 13.14 -15.57
CA LEU A 33 -6.18 12.92 -16.10
C LEU A 33 -6.10 12.82 -17.62
N ASN A 34 -6.37 11.64 -18.16
CA ASN A 34 -6.38 11.43 -19.60
C ASN A 34 -7.56 10.53 -19.99
N PRO A 35 -8.77 11.09 -20.15
CA PRO A 35 -9.95 10.31 -20.45
C PRO A 35 -9.87 9.57 -21.79
N SER A 36 -9.02 9.98 -22.71
CA SER A 36 -8.86 9.30 -24.00
C SER A 36 -8.07 8.00 -23.90
N VAL A 37 -7.26 7.84 -22.84
CA VAL A 37 -6.42 6.67 -22.65
C VAL A 37 -7.03 5.71 -21.63
N THR A 38 -7.75 6.22 -20.65
CA THR A 38 -8.09 5.51 -19.45
C THR A 38 -9.53 5.04 -19.37
N SER A 39 -10.31 5.34 -20.39
CA SER A 39 -11.76 5.02 -20.39
C SER A 39 -12.50 5.60 -19.17
N GLY A 40 -11.98 6.69 -18.63
CA GLY A 40 -12.57 7.34 -17.47
C GLY A 40 -12.22 6.69 -16.13
N GLU A 41 -11.27 5.79 -16.12
CA GLU A 41 -10.89 5.11 -14.88
C GLU A 41 -9.77 5.81 -14.10
N ASP A 42 -8.96 6.62 -14.78
CA ASP A 42 -7.90 7.38 -14.11
C ASP A 42 -8.40 8.76 -13.71
N ASP A 43 -8.44 8.98 -12.44
CA ASP A 43 -9.07 10.14 -11.83
C ASP A 43 -8.07 11.20 -11.36
N GLY A 44 -6.88 11.22 -11.94
CA GLY A 44 -5.89 12.21 -11.56
C GLY A 44 -5.36 12.03 -10.14
N GLY A 45 -5.28 10.80 -9.66
CA GLY A 45 -4.73 10.50 -8.36
C GLY A 45 -3.21 10.42 -8.35
N VAL A 46 -2.68 9.75 -7.35
CA VAL A 46 -1.24 9.52 -7.26
C VAL A 46 -0.94 8.04 -7.11
N THR A 47 0.23 7.67 -7.59
CA THR A 47 0.83 6.37 -7.35
C THR A 47 2.09 6.59 -6.54
N GLY A 48 2.23 5.86 -5.44
CA GLY A 48 3.39 5.98 -4.57
C GLY A 48 3.96 4.64 -4.19
N THR A 49 5.27 4.60 -4.00
CA THR A 49 5.96 3.43 -3.51
C THR A 49 7.13 3.83 -2.63
N VAL A 50 7.44 2.97 -1.66
CA VAL A 50 8.63 3.11 -0.84
C VAL A 50 9.32 1.76 -0.76
N ILE A 51 10.62 1.76 -1.03
CA ILE A 51 11.46 0.57 -0.94
C ILE A 51 12.07 0.55 0.45
N LEU A 52 11.83 -0.54 1.15
CA LEU A 52 12.32 -0.76 2.50
C LEU A 52 13.40 -1.83 2.48
N THR A 53 14.16 -1.93 3.55
CA THR A 53 15.11 -3.03 3.70
C THR A 53 14.33 -4.35 3.69
N THR A 54 14.42 -5.09 2.60
CA THR A 54 13.77 -6.38 2.35
C THR A 54 12.24 -6.34 2.30
N SER A 55 11.66 -5.16 2.09
CA SER A 55 10.21 -4.98 2.08
C SER A 55 9.82 -3.82 1.15
N HIS A 56 8.53 -3.60 0.98
CA HIS A 56 8.05 -2.45 0.23
C HIS A 56 6.60 -2.14 0.57
N ALA A 57 6.19 -0.92 0.30
CA ALA A 57 4.79 -0.52 0.36
C ALA A 57 4.44 0.28 -0.90
N SER A 58 3.22 0.14 -1.35
CA SER A 58 2.72 0.88 -2.50
C SER A 58 1.28 1.33 -2.28
N ILE A 59 0.93 2.43 -2.90
CA ILE A 59 -0.39 3.01 -2.80
C ILE A 59 -0.80 3.62 -4.14
N HIS A 60 -2.07 3.46 -4.47
CA HIS A 60 -2.71 4.08 -5.61
C HIS A 60 -3.98 4.75 -5.15
N THR A 61 -4.23 5.97 -5.61
CA THR A 61 -5.44 6.70 -5.23
C THR A 61 -6.26 7.09 -6.45
N TRP A 62 -7.58 7.06 -6.27
CA TRP A 62 -8.56 7.51 -7.27
C TRP A 62 -9.50 8.49 -6.55
N PRO A 63 -9.07 9.77 -6.38
CA PRO A 63 -9.81 10.70 -5.53
C PRO A 63 -11.23 11.00 -6.01
N LEU A 64 -11.47 11.03 -7.31
CA LEU A 64 -12.82 11.28 -7.84
C LEU A 64 -13.77 10.14 -7.55
N ARG A 65 -13.25 8.94 -7.39
CA ARG A 65 -14.04 7.75 -7.00
C ARG A 65 -14.07 7.55 -5.50
N GLY A 66 -13.25 8.31 -4.77
CA GLY A 66 -13.07 8.07 -3.36
C GLY A 66 -12.49 6.70 -3.05
N HIS A 67 -11.52 6.26 -3.85
CA HIS A 67 -10.97 4.91 -3.78
C HIS A 67 -9.46 4.92 -3.56
N VAL A 68 -8.96 3.96 -2.80
CA VAL A 68 -7.54 3.74 -2.59
C VAL A 68 -7.23 2.25 -2.60
N SER A 69 -6.08 1.90 -3.16
CA SER A 69 -5.51 0.56 -3.08
C SER A 69 -4.15 0.65 -2.42
N PHE A 70 -3.90 -0.22 -1.46
CA PHE A 70 -2.67 -0.20 -0.68
C PHE A 70 -2.15 -1.63 -0.50
N ASP A 71 -0.85 -1.82 -0.69
CA ASP A 71 -0.16 -3.07 -0.45
C ASP A 71 1.06 -2.83 0.44
N LEU A 72 1.22 -3.67 1.45
CA LEU A 72 2.43 -3.72 2.26
C LEU A 72 2.95 -5.15 2.26
N PHE A 73 4.14 -5.33 1.74
CA PHE A 73 4.90 -6.56 1.83
C PHE A 73 6.01 -6.40 2.86
N SER A 74 6.11 -7.33 3.78
CA SER A 74 7.17 -7.33 4.79
C SER A 74 7.68 -8.72 5.05
N CYS A 75 9.00 -8.85 5.20
CA CYS A 75 9.59 -10.08 5.71
C CYS A 75 9.64 -10.13 7.23
N LYS A 76 9.16 -9.10 7.91
CA LYS A 76 8.98 -9.09 9.36
C LYS A 76 7.51 -9.05 9.68
N ASP A 77 7.15 -9.60 10.82
CA ASP A 77 5.79 -9.46 11.31
C ASP A 77 5.47 -8.00 11.60
N PHE A 78 4.26 -7.61 11.29
CA PHE A 78 3.75 -6.30 11.64
C PHE A 78 2.31 -6.42 12.11
N ASN A 79 1.86 -5.43 12.87
CA ASN A 79 0.50 -5.43 13.39
C ASN A 79 -0.46 -4.89 12.33
N VAL A 80 -1.21 -5.80 11.71
CA VAL A 80 -2.17 -5.47 10.64
C VAL A 80 -3.20 -4.44 11.11
N LYS A 81 -3.72 -4.62 12.33
CA LYS A 81 -4.72 -3.70 12.86
C LYS A 81 -4.18 -2.28 12.99
N LYS A 82 -2.95 -2.12 13.46
CA LYS A 82 -2.32 -0.79 13.55
C LYS A 82 -2.18 -0.14 12.18
N VAL A 83 -1.80 -0.89 11.16
CA VAL A 83 -1.68 -0.38 9.80
C VAL A 83 -3.04 0.04 9.26
N VAL A 84 -4.05 -0.79 9.43
CA VAL A 84 -5.40 -0.48 8.96
C VAL A 84 -5.96 0.74 9.68
N ASP A 85 -5.80 0.82 10.99
CA ASP A 85 -6.28 1.97 11.77
C ASP A 85 -5.56 3.26 11.34
N PHE A 86 -4.26 3.17 11.12
CA PHE A 86 -3.47 4.31 10.65
C PHE A 86 -3.95 4.82 9.28
N LEU A 87 -4.11 3.91 8.32
CA LEU A 87 -4.57 4.26 6.98
C LEU A 87 -5.99 4.82 7.01
N THR A 88 -6.85 4.22 7.82
CA THR A 88 -8.24 4.65 7.97
C THR A 88 -8.30 6.08 8.48
N GLU A 89 -7.53 6.40 9.50
CA GLU A 89 -7.47 7.75 10.06
C GLU A 89 -6.88 8.76 9.08
N LYS A 90 -5.73 8.43 8.48
CA LYS A 90 -5.02 9.36 7.60
C LYS A 90 -5.75 9.64 6.29
N LEU A 91 -6.45 8.66 5.76
CA LEU A 91 -7.14 8.77 4.47
C LEU A 91 -8.64 8.93 4.60
N GLY A 92 -9.19 8.88 5.81
CA GLY A 92 -10.63 8.99 6.02
C GLY A 92 -11.41 7.85 5.39
N LEU A 93 -10.89 6.63 5.53
CA LEU A 93 -11.53 5.46 4.91
C LEU A 93 -12.80 5.08 5.67
N THR A 94 -13.81 4.62 4.95
CA THR A 94 -15.12 4.30 5.53
C THR A 94 -15.46 2.82 5.51
N GLY A 95 -14.73 2.01 4.77
CA GLY A 95 -14.93 0.59 4.70
C GLY A 95 -14.16 0.00 3.52
N GLY A 96 -14.06 -1.30 3.45
CA GLY A 96 -13.35 -1.94 2.34
C GLY A 96 -13.01 -3.38 2.63
N GLN A 97 -12.09 -3.91 1.85
CA GLN A 97 -11.63 -5.27 1.96
C GLN A 97 -10.16 -5.30 2.38
N ILE A 98 -9.86 -6.19 3.31
CA ILE A 98 -8.49 -6.41 3.80
C ILE A 98 -8.16 -7.86 3.57
N ARG A 99 -6.98 -8.09 2.97
CA ARG A 99 -6.41 -9.42 2.86
C ARG A 99 -5.05 -9.41 3.52
N SER A 100 -4.88 -10.26 4.52
CA SER A 100 -3.61 -10.43 5.20
C SER A 100 -3.24 -11.90 5.15
N LEU A 101 -2.13 -12.18 4.50
CA LEU A 101 -1.68 -13.55 4.29
C LEU A 101 -0.28 -13.71 4.88
N PRO A 102 -0.08 -14.62 5.82
CA PRO A 102 1.24 -14.90 6.33
C PRO A 102 2.10 -15.52 5.22
N ARG A 103 3.33 -15.03 5.13
CA ARG A 103 4.30 -15.60 4.23
C ARG A 103 5.46 -16.11 5.07
N ASN A 104 5.68 -17.39 5.02
CA ASN A 104 6.76 -17.99 5.77
C ASN A 104 8.10 -17.74 5.07
N HIS A 105 8.98 -17.00 5.73
CA HIS A 105 10.31 -16.70 5.22
C HIS A 105 11.39 -17.61 5.81
N ALA A 106 11.00 -18.59 6.61
CA ALA A 106 11.98 -19.53 7.11
C ALA A 106 12.62 -20.25 5.93
N PRO A 107 13.96 -20.38 5.91
CA PRO A 107 14.63 -21.10 4.85
C PRO A 107 14.31 -22.58 4.97
N ASP A 108 13.24 -23.00 4.38
CA ASP A 108 12.83 -24.37 4.30
C ASP A 108 13.05 -24.86 2.87
N ASP A 109 14.12 -25.58 2.67
CA ASP A 109 14.48 -26.07 1.35
C ASP A 109 13.44 -27.00 0.75
N GLN A 110 12.58 -27.59 1.57
CA GLN A 110 11.56 -28.49 1.10
C GLN A 110 10.40 -27.79 0.41
N HIS A 111 10.23 -26.48 0.65
CA HIS A 111 9.08 -25.73 0.15
C HIS A 111 9.42 -24.61 -0.82
N ARG A 112 10.65 -24.54 -1.27
CA ARG A 112 11.16 -23.37 -2.00
C ARG A 112 10.39 -22.97 -3.25
N TRP A 113 9.65 -23.87 -3.87
CA TRP A 113 8.89 -23.54 -5.08
C TRP A 113 7.45 -24.00 -5.05
N SER A 114 6.98 -24.48 -3.89
CA SER A 114 5.61 -24.95 -3.79
C SER A 114 4.68 -23.77 -3.47
N LEU A 115 3.52 -23.81 -4.01
CA LEU A 115 2.32 -23.01 -3.67
C LEU A 115 2.50 -21.56 -3.17
N ILE A 116 3.71 -21.05 -3.07
CA ILE A 116 3.97 -19.67 -2.64
C ILE A 116 3.27 -18.67 -3.56
N ALA A 117 3.07 -19.04 -4.82
CA ALA A 117 2.35 -18.20 -5.76
C ALA A 117 0.90 -17.95 -5.34
N GLU A 118 0.30 -18.84 -4.58
CA GLU A 118 -1.07 -18.72 -4.11
C GLU A 118 -1.15 -18.07 -2.73
N GLU A 119 -0.09 -18.17 -1.95
CA GLU A 119 -0.02 -17.56 -0.63
C GLU A 119 0.77 -16.27 -0.71
N LYS A 120 0.19 -15.21 -0.27
CA LYS A 120 0.82 -13.89 -0.31
C LYS A 120 0.95 -13.35 1.10
N SER A 121 2.17 -12.97 1.49
CA SER A 121 2.40 -12.23 2.72
C SER A 121 2.38 -10.77 2.44
N SER A 122 1.21 -10.26 2.22
CA SER A 122 1.02 -8.85 1.97
C SER A 122 -0.30 -8.42 2.56
N LEU A 123 -0.33 -7.18 3.01
CA LEU A 123 -1.58 -6.53 3.32
C LEU A 123 -2.02 -5.78 2.08
N ARG A 124 -3.17 -6.13 1.58
CA ARG A 124 -3.79 -5.39 0.49
C ARG A 124 -5.10 -4.79 0.98
N LEU A 125 -5.16 -3.48 0.90
CA LEU A 125 -6.34 -2.73 1.26
C LEU A 125 -6.92 -2.11 0.01
N VAL A 126 -8.17 -2.47 -0.31
CA VAL A 126 -8.93 -1.84 -1.39
C VAL A 126 -10.17 -1.26 -0.75
N GLN A 127 -10.30 0.07 -0.79
CA GLN A 127 -11.30 0.71 0.02
C GLN A 127 -11.67 2.08 -0.52
N GLY A 128 -12.91 2.48 -0.29
CA GLY A 128 -13.35 3.82 -0.61
C GLY A 128 -12.79 4.85 0.37
N MET A 129 -12.35 5.98 -0.17
CA MET A 129 -11.93 7.12 0.62
C MET A 129 -13.12 8.00 0.94
N ALA A 130 -13.15 8.59 2.13
CA ALA A 130 -14.10 9.64 2.45
C ALA A 130 -13.79 10.88 1.61
N LYS A 131 -14.81 11.46 1.05
CA LYS A 131 -14.67 12.68 0.23
C LYS A 131 -14.62 13.93 1.09
#